data_07110d9e99beec0cc23c63c73a17cad9
#
_entry.id   07110d9e99beec0cc23c63c73a17cad9
#
_cell.length_a   1.000
_cell.length_b   1.000
_cell.length_c   1.000
_cell.angle_alpha   90.00
_cell.angle_beta   90.00
_cell.angle_gamma   90.00
#
_symmetry.space_group_name_H-M   'P 1'
#
loop_
_entity.id
_entity.type
_entity.pdbx_description
1 polymer ?
#
loop_
_entity_poly.entity_id
_entity_poly.type
_entity_poly.pdbx_seq_one_letter_code
_entity_poly.pdbx_strand_id
1 'polypeptide(L)'
;MFTECNICPSKHVSLIRELYINLRSIDALEVKYINRKNSNYGGNDFVNDILGEDYQSRIVIDNDKPLCIYGVSNTSLNGMYCIYFLGSKEFDSSLSLQKQFIKVSKNIIGEWLRTREVLFNYI
;
A
#
# COMPACT_ATOMS: atom_id res chain seq x y z
N MET A 1 -17.62 2.69 -8.24
CA MET A 1 -17.23 1.29 -8.54
C MET A 1 -15.94 0.95 -7.83
N PHE A 2 -15.90 -0.21 -7.23
CA PHE A 2 -14.76 -0.69 -6.42
C PHE A 2 -13.88 -1.58 -7.30
N THR A 3 -12.62 -1.18 -7.50
CA THR A 3 -11.67 -1.90 -8.37
C THR A 3 -10.38 -2.18 -7.62
N GLU A 4 -9.87 -3.40 -7.76
CA GLU A 4 -8.61 -3.81 -7.16
C GLU A 4 -7.72 -4.40 -8.26
N CYS A 5 -6.48 -3.92 -8.38
CA CYS A 5 -5.59 -4.36 -9.45
C CYS A 5 -4.12 -4.11 -9.08
N ASN A 6 -3.23 -4.71 -9.87
CA ASN A 6 -1.80 -4.39 -9.78
C ASN A 6 -1.57 -2.91 -10.11
N ILE A 7 -0.63 -2.30 -9.44
CA ILE A 7 -0.25 -0.93 -9.75
C ILE A 7 0.43 -0.90 -11.13
N CYS A 8 -0.06 0.01 -11.96
CA CYS A 8 0.49 0.27 -13.28
C CYS A 8 1.10 1.68 -13.29
N PRO A 9 2.42 1.81 -13.48
CA PRO A 9 3.07 3.14 -13.43
C PRO A 9 2.48 4.14 -14.42
N SER A 10 2.05 3.68 -15.59
CA SER A 10 1.49 4.58 -16.61
C SER A 10 0.09 5.10 -16.27
N LYS A 11 -0.60 4.49 -15.29
CA LYS A 11 -2.00 4.83 -14.98
C LYS A 11 -2.20 5.38 -13.57
N HIS A 12 -1.36 4.98 -12.62
CA HIS A 12 -1.68 5.14 -11.22
C HIS A 12 -0.83 6.16 -10.47
N VAL A 13 0.14 6.81 -11.13
CA VAL A 13 1.03 7.77 -10.45
C VAL A 13 0.25 8.87 -9.74
N SER A 14 -0.73 9.47 -10.40
CA SER A 14 -1.52 10.54 -9.79
C SER A 14 -2.35 10.04 -8.60
N LEU A 15 -2.86 8.82 -8.69
CA LEU A 15 -3.63 8.20 -7.59
C LEU A 15 -2.75 7.89 -6.39
N ILE A 16 -1.53 7.41 -6.62
CA ILE A 16 -0.56 7.16 -5.54
C ILE A 16 -0.24 8.47 -4.82
N ARG A 17 0.00 9.54 -5.57
CA ARG A 17 0.29 10.87 -5.01
C ARG A 17 -0.91 11.40 -4.22
N GLU A 18 -2.12 11.22 -4.73
CA GLU A 18 -3.34 11.62 -4.03
C GLU A 18 -3.51 10.85 -2.72
N LEU A 19 -3.23 9.55 -2.73
CA LEU A 19 -3.30 8.73 -1.52
C LEU A 19 -2.31 9.23 -0.46
N TYR A 20 -1.09 9.58 -0.86
CA TYR A 20 -0.07 10.08 0.05
C TYR A 20 -0.59 11.30 0.83
N ILE A 21 -1.27 12.20 0.16
CA ILE A 21 -1.82 13.42 0.78
C ILE A 21 -2.97 13.08 1.73
N ASN A 22 -3.68 12.00 1.48
CA ASN A 22 -4.90 11.62 2.21
C ASN A 22 -4.75 10.36 3.05
N LEU A 23 -3.53 10.01 3.48
CA LEU A 23 -3.29 8.83 4.30
C LEU A 23 -4.00 8.93 5.65
N ARG A 24 -4.45 7.78 6.18
CA ARG A 24 -4.89 7.67 7.57
C ARG A 24 -3.78 8.19 8.48
N SER A 25 -4.16 8.73 9.63
CA SER A 25 -3.18 9.30 10.57
C SER A 25 -2.08 8.31 10.96
N ILE A 26 -2.44 7.06 11.22
CA ILE A 26 -1.46 6.04 11.60
C ILE A 26 -0.48 5.71 10.47
N ASP A 27 -0.98 5.66 9.23
CA ASP A 27 -0.14 5.38 8.06
C ASP A 27 0.77 6.55 7.74
N ALA A 28 0.26 7.78 7.88
CA ALA A 28 1.06 8.98 7.69
C ALA A 28 2.22 9.05 8.69
N LEU A 29 1.95 8.71 9.95
CA LEU A 29 2.98 8.65 10.98
C LEU A 29 4.02 7.58 10.70
N GLU A 30 3.60 6.42 10.23
CA GLU A 30 4.50 5.33 9.89
C GLU A 30 5.45 5.72 8.75
N VAL A 31 4.90 6.28 7.67
CA VAL A 31 5.69 6.74 6.53
C VAL A 31 6.69 7.81 6.96
N LYS A 32 6.24 8.76 7.76
CA LYS A 32 7.09 9.82 8.29
C LYS A 32 8.22 9.25 9.14
N TYR A 33 7.92 8.30 10.01
CA TYR A 33 8.93 7.69 10.89
C TYR A 33 9.97 6.90 10.09
N ILE A 34 9.53 6.08 9.15
CA ILE A 34 10.44 5.28 8.32
C ILE A 34 11.40 6.19 7.54
N ASN A 35 10.93 7.35 7.10
CA ASN A 35 11.71 8.29 6.31
C ASN A 35 12.21 9.49 7.13
N ARG A 36 12.34 9.34 8.43
CA ARG A 36 12.66 10.44 9.34
C ARG A 36 14.03 11.12 9.10
N LYS A 37 14.94 10.40 8.43
CA LYS A 37 16.25 10.94 8.09
C LYS A 37 16.24 11.81 6.84
N ASN A 38 15.16 11.80 6.08
CA ASN A 38 14.99 12.61 4.90
C ASN A 38 13.93 13.68 5.17
N SER A 39 14.40 14.87 5.58
CA SER A 39 13.51 15.98 5.93
C SER A 39 12.71 16.51 4.73
N ASN A 40 13.13 16.17 3.50
CA ASN A 40 12.48 16.61 2.27
C ASN A 40 11.60 15.52 1.64
N TYR A 41 11.34 14.43 2.37
CA TYR A 41 10.50 13.35 1.84
C TYR A 41 9.11 13.89 1.50
N GLY A 42 8.66 13.63 0.29
CA GLY A 42 7.37 14.11 -0.20
C GLY A 42 6.70 13.12 -1.15
N GLY A 43 5.66 13.59 -1.82
CA GLY A 43 4.83 12.75 -2.68
C GLY A 43 5.58 12.05 -3.80
N ASN A 44 6.57 12.71 -4.40
CA ASN A 44 7.36 12.08 -5.45
C ASN A 44 8.22 10.93 -4.92
N ASP A 45 8.78 11.09 -3.72
CA ASP A 45 9.54 10.03 -3.07
C ASP A 45 8.65 8.83 -2.76
N PHE A 46 7.46 9.10 -2.27
CA PHE A 46 6.46 8.07 -1.97
C PHE A 46 6.09 7.29 -3.23
N VAL A 47 5.82 8.00 -4.33
CA VAL A 47 5.51 7.37 -5.62
C VAL A 47 6.66 6.48 -6.06
N ASN A 48 7.89 6.98 -6.00
CA ASN A 48 9.07 6.23 -6.42
C ASN A 48 9.26 4.97 -5.56
N ASP A 49 9.03 5.07 -4.26
CA ASP A 49 9.13 3.90 -3.36
C ASP A 49 8.11 2.84 -3.73
N ILE A 50 6.85 3.24 -3.92
CA ILE A 50 5.77 2.30 -4.26
C ILE A 50 6.02 1.62 -5.61
N LEU A 51 6.58 2.34 -6.59
CA LEU A 51 6.86 1.81 -7.91
C LEU A 51 8.21 1.10 -8.01
N GLY A 52 9.00 1.07 -6.92
CA GLY A 52 10.33 0.48 -6.91
C GLY A 52 10.29 -1.04 -7.10
N GLU A 53 11.43 -1.59 -7.55
CA GLU A 53 11.56 -3.03 -7.85
C GLU A 53 11.42 -3.91 -6.60
N ASP A 54 11.69 -3.36 -5.42
CA ASP A 54 11.59 -4.09 -4.16
C ASP A 54 10.15 -4.26 -3.68
N TYR A 55 9.18 -3.66 -4.38
CA TYR A 55 7.79 -3.65 -3.98
C TYR A 55 6.92 -4.37 -5.00
N GLN A 56 5.99 -5.17 -4.52
CA GLN A 56 4.92 -5.76 -5.32
C GLN A 56 3.62 -5.22 -4.75
N SER A 57 3.03 -4.24 -5.43
CA SER A 57 1.95 -3.43 -4.88
C SER A 57 0.66 -3.56 -5.68
N ARG A 58 -0.45 -3.47 -4.97
CA ARG A 58 -1.78 -3.44 -5.54
C ARG A 58 -2.53 -2.21 -5.03
N ILE A 59 -3.42 -1.69 -5.84
CA ILE A 59 -4.21 -0.50 -5.50
C ILE A 59 -5.69 -0.83 -5.54
N VAL A 60 -6.42 -0.25 -4.61
CA VAL A 60 -7.88 -0.31 -4.57
C VAL A 60 -8.42 1.08 -4.85
N ILE A 61 -9.30 1.17 -5.82
CA ILE A 61 -9.88 2.43 -6.30
C ILE A 61 -11.39 2.35 -6.15
N ASP A 62 -11.98 3.38 -5.58
CA ASP A 62 -13.44 3.51 -5.46
C ASP A 62 -13.87 4.88 -5.94
N ASN A 63 -14.77 4.92 -6.93
CA ASN A 63 -15.24 6.15 -7.54
C ASN A 63 -14.11 7.09 -7.99
N ASP A 64 -13.12 6.51 -8.69
CA ASP A 64 -11.95 7.21 -9.23
C ASP A 64 -11.01 7.79 -8.17
N LYS A 65 -11.16 7.37 -6.91
CA LYS A 65 -10.29 7.80 -5.82
C LYS A 65 -9.49 6.62 -5.27
N PRO A 66 -8.22 6.84 -4.90
CA PRO A 66 -7.42 5.79 -4.29
C PRO A 66 -7.90 5.53 -2.86
N LEU A 67 -8.36 4.32 -2.62
CA LEU A 67 -8.83 3.93 -1.30
C LEU A 67 -7.70 3.41 -0.42
N CYS A 68 -6.86 2.55 -0.98
CA CYS A 68 -5.69 2.01 -0.28
C CYS A 68 -4.70 1.39 -1.27
N ILE A 69 -3.48 1.23 -0.80
CA ILE A 69 -2.43 0.44 -1.46
C ILE A 69 -1.97 -0.61 -0.46
N TYR A 70 -1.77 -1.82 -0.93
CA TYR A 70 -1.21 -2.87 -0.10
C TYR A 70 -0.25 -3.71 -0.94
N GLY A 71 0.67 -4.36 -0.27
CA GLY A 71 1.65 -5.11 -1.02
C GLY A 71 2.68 -5.81 -0.15
N VAL A 72 3.69 -6.30 -0.83
CA VAL A 72 4.82 -7.00 -0.23
C VAL A 72 6.09 -6.32 -0.70
N SER A 73 7.00 -6.06 0.23
CA SER A 73 8.32 -5.53 -0.10
C SER A 73 9.40 -6.54 0.29
N ASN A 74 10.47 -6.57 -0.50
CA ASN A 74 11.64 -7.35 -0.18
C ASN A 74 12.39 -6.71 0.99
N THR A 75 13.03 -7.54 1.79
CA THR A 75 13.93 -7.08 2.83
C THR A 75 15.36 -7.43 2.46
N SER A 76 16.32 -6.96 3.27
CA SER A 76 17.73 -7.31 3.09
C SER A 76 18.03 -8.78 3.44
N LEU A 77 17.07 -9.48 4.04
CA LEU A 77 17.23 -10.88 4.45
C LEU A 77 16.52 -11.80 3.45
N ASN A 78 17.22 -12.78 2.92
CA ASN A 78 16.66 -13.73 1.98
C ASN A 78 15.49 -14.50 2.60
N GLY A 79 14.39 -14.57 1.84
CA GLY A 79 13.18 -15.28 2.27
C GLY A 79 12.29 -14.50 3.22
N MET A 80 12.70 -13.30 3.62
CA MET A 80 11.89 -12.44 4.49
C MET A 80 11.28 -11.29 3.70
N TYR A 81 9.97 -11.14 3.83
CA TYR A 81 9.20 -10.13 3.09
C TYR A 81 8.32 -9.36 4.07
N CYS A 82 8.18 -8.07 3.84
CA CYS A 82 7.30 -7.23 4.64
C CYS A 82 5.99 -7.03 3.89
N ILE A 83 4.88 -7.38 4.52
CA ILE A 83 3.55 -7.03 4.02
C ILE A 83 3.20 -5.65 4.56
N TYR A 84 2.66 -4.80 3.70
CA TYR A 84 2.31 -3.44 4.10
C TYR A 84 0.93 -3.06 3.61
N PHE A 85 0.33 -2.09 4.30
CA PHE A 85 -0.97 -1.53 3.98
C PHE A 85 -0.94 -0.03 4.24
N LEU A 86 -1.43 0.75 3.27
CA LEU A 86 -1.52 2.19 3.36
C LEU A 86 -2.93 2.60 2.93
N GLY A 87 -3.71 3.09 3.87
CA GLY A 87 -5.12 3.42 3.64
C GLY A 87 -5.38 4.91 3.63
N SER A 88 -6.45 5.29 2.93
CA SER A 88 -6.97 6.65 2.95
C SER A 88 -7.84 6.86 4.19
N LYS A 89 -8.14 8.14 4.47
CA LYS A 89 -9.06 8.51 5.55
C LYS A 89 -10.46 7.93 5.31
N GLU A 90 -10.90 7.89 4.05
CA GLU A 90 -12.19 7.32 3.68
C GLU A 90 -12.27 5.83 4.00
N PHE A 91 -11.18 5.10 3.77
CA PHE A 91 -11.12 3.68 4.12
C PHE A 91 -11.31 3.49 5.62
N ASP A 92 -10.64 4.33 6.42
CA ASP A 92 -10.66 4.23 7.88
C ASP A 92 -12.05 4.50 8.45
N SER A 93 -12.84 5.31 7.78
CA SER A 93 -14.16 5.73 8.25
C SER A 93 -15.31 4.84 7.75
N SER A 94 -15.06 3.85 6.91
CA SER A 94 -16.13 3.04 6.29
C SER A 94 -15.94 1.56 6.52
N LEU A 95 -16.78 0.98 7.36
CA LEU A 95 -16.81 -0.47 7.59
C LEU A 95 -17.15 -1.24 6.32
N SER A 96 -18.04 -0.69 5.49
CA SER A 96 -18.42 -1.30 4.21
C SER A 96 -17.23 -1.44 3.28
N LEU A 97 -16.42 -0.39 3.15
CA LEU A 97 -15.22 -0.43 2.30
C LEU A 97 -14.18 -1.41 2.84
N GLN A 98 -14.02 -1.47 4.17
CA GLN A 98 -13.11 -2.41 4.80
C GLN A 98 -13.51 -3.86 4.51
N LYS A 99 -14.80 -4.18 4.60
CA LYS A 99 -15.31 -5.51 4.28
C LYS A 99 -15.11 -5.87 2.82
N GLN A 100 -15.34 -4.93 1.91
CA GLN A 100 -15.09 -5.15 0.49
C GLN A 100 -13.62 -5.40 0.21
N PHE A 101 -12.73 -4.66 0.88
CA PHE A 101 -11.29 -4.86 0.76
C PHE A 101 -10.89 -6.27 1.18
N ILE A 102 -11.35 -6.73 2.34
CA ILE A 102 -11.05 -8.08 2.82
C ILE A 102 -11.46 -9.13 1.78
N LYS A 103 -12.63 -8.95 1.20
CA LYS A 103 -13.16 -9.89 0.20
C LYS A 103 -12.28 -9.96 -1.04
N VAL A 104 -11.84 -8.81 -1.58
CA VAL A 104 -11.05 -8.79 -2.82
C VAL A 104 -9.59 -9.14 -2.60
N SER A 105 -9.03 -8.86 -1.42
CA SER A 105 -7.60 -9.10 -1.14
C SER A 105 -7.30 -10.50 -0.63
N LYS A 106 -8.30 -11.23 -0.19
CA LYS A 106 -8.14 -12.54 0.46
C LYS A 106 -7.31 -13.53 -0.35
N ASN A 107 -7.61 -13.68 -1.63
CA ASN A 107 -6.91 -14.64 -2.48
C ASN A 107 -5.47 -14.23 -2.75
N ILE A 108 -5.23 -12.94 -2.95
CA ILE A 108 -3.89 -12.40 -3.22
C ILE A 108 -2.99 -12.57 -2.01
N ILE A 109 -3.48 -12.21 -0.83
CA ILE A 109 -2.72 -12.36 0.41
C ILE A 109 -2.46 -13.83 0.71
N GLY A 110 -3.44 -14.69 0.48
CA GLY A 110 -3.29 -16.13 0.64
C GLY A 110 -2.21 -16.70 -0.28
N GLU A 111 -2.12 -16.22 -1.50
CA GLU A 111 -1.07 -16.62 -2.44
C GLU A 111 0.30 -16.16 -1.97
N TRP A 112 0.42 -14.92 -1.48
CA TRP A 112 1.68 -14.42 -0.94
C TRP A 112 2.16 -15.26 0.26
N LEU A 113 1.25 -15.67 1.12
CA LEU A 113 1.57 -16.52 2.28
C LEU A 113 2.06 -17.91 1.85
N ARG A 114 1.54 -18.45 0.74
CA ARG A 114 1.97 -19.77 0.23
C ARG A 114 3.31 -19.73 -0.47
N THR A 115 3.65 -18.62 -1.12
CA THR A 115 4.81 -18.54 -2.01
C THR A 115 6.04 -17.92 -1.34
N ARG A 116 5.91 -17.38 -0.12
CA ARG A 116 7.01 -16.75 0.60
C ARG A 116 7.28 -17.47 1.91
N GLU A 117 8.55 -17.66 2.23
CA GLU A 117 8.97 -18.40 3.44
C GLU A 117 8.60 -17.65 4.71
N VAL A 118 8.86 -16.34 4.75
CA VAL A 118 8.55 -15.50 5.91
C VAL A 118 7.88 -14.24 5.45
N LEU A 119 6.73 -13.93 6.05
CA LEU A 119 5.98 -12.73 5.79
C LEU A 119 5.67 -12.06 7.13
N PHE A 120 6.00 -10.77 7.26
CA PHE A 120 5.79 -10.03 8.51
C PHE A 120 5.31 -8.61 8.24
N ASN A 121 4.88 -7.93 9.30
CA ASN A 121 4.42 -6.54 9.25
C ASN A 121 5.03 -5.77 10.40
N TYR A 122 5.33 -4.51 10.15
CA TYR A 122 5.65 -3.54 11.20
C TYR A 122 4.35 -3.01 11.78
N ILE A 123 4.15 -3.19 13.05
CA ILE A 123 2.95 -2.71 13.75
C ILE A 123 3.34 -1.65 14.76
#